data_0b7a45bfd72c643dadfd6be0686a94fa
#
_entry.id   0b7a45bfd72c643dadfd6be0686a94fa
#
_cell.length_a   1.000
_cell.length_b   1.000
_cell.length_c   1.000
_cell.angle_alpha   90.00
_cell.angle_beta   90.00
_cell.angle_gamma   90.00
#
_symmetry.space_group_name_H-M   'P 1'
#
loop_
_entity.id
_entity.type
_entity.pdbx_description
1 polymer ?
#
loop_
_entity_poly.entity_id
_entity_poly.type
_entity_poly.pdbx_seq_one_letter_code
_entity_poly.pdbx_strand_id
1 'polypeptide(L)'
;VYGPDIERDFNSPLYEDELTAALHRLNPSMPEDAITDALFKLKNFENAELVQKNAVFMDYIQHGVEVRYFVKGEERSGLVYLVDYRNPDNNSFIVANQWTFIENSNKRPDVLLFLNGLPVVLVELKSPSREETDASEAYLQIRNYMQEIPSMFIYNCICVMSDHLTSK
;
A
#
# COMPACT_ATOMS: atom_id res chain seq x y z
N VAL A 1 -12.74 4.37 -7.18
CA VAL A 1 -12.91 3.29 -8.17
C VAL A 1 -13.57 2.08 -7.53
N TYR A 2 -14.21 1.23 -8.31
CA TYR A 2 -14.77 -0.04 -7.86
C TYR A 2 -13.75 -1.14 -8.14
N GLY A 3 -13.22 -1.77 -7.06
CA GLY A 3 -12.10 -2.70 -7.15
C GLY A 3 -12.31 -3.87 -8.12
N PRO A 4 -13.52 -4.49 -8.19
CA PRO A 4 -13.80 -5.57 -9.14
C PRO A 4 -13.71 -5.19 -10.62
N ASP A 5 -13.86 -3.91 -10.97
CA ASP A 5 -13.81 -3.43 -12.36
C ASP A 5 -12.38 -3.19 -12.85
N ILE A 6 -11.39 -3.30 -11.95
CA ILE A 6 -9.98 -3.08 -12.28
C ILE A 6 -9.33 -4.42 -12.64
N GLU A 7 -8.89 -4.54 -13.88
CA GLU A 7 -8.06 -5.68 -14.31
C GLU A 7 -6.67 -5.58 -13.68
N ARG A 8 -6.31 -6.57 -12.89
CA ARG A 8 -5.05 -6.59 -12.13
C ARG A 8 -4.73 -7.98 -11.59
N ASP A 9 -3.52 -8.17 -11.09
CA ASP A 9 -3.17 -9.35 -10.29
C ASP A 9 -3.82 -9.26 -8.90
N PHE A 10 -4.69 -10.20 -8.60
CA PHE A 10 -5.35 -10.31 -7.28
C PHE A 10 -4.42 -10.80 -6.17
N ASN A 11 -3.23 -11.32 -6.50
CA ASN A 11 -2.23 -11.74 -5.53
C ASN A 11 -1.26 -10.61 -5.14
N SER A 12 -1.38 -9.43 -5.78
CA SER A 12 -0.62 -8.23 -5.40
C SER A 12 -1.49 -7.29 -4.58
N PRO A 13 -1.04 -6.83 -3.39
CA PRO A 13 -1.74 -5.81 -2.63
C PRO A 13 -1.59 -4.41 -3.25
N LEU A 14 -0.60 -4.24 -4.15
CA LEU A 14 -0.28 -2.98 -4.81
C LEU A 14 -1.18 -2.72 -6.01
N TYR A 15 -1.44 -1.45 -6.28
CA TYR A 15 -1.97 -1.03 -7.57
C TYR A 15 -0.77 -0.74 -8.49
N GLU A 16 -0.24 -1.79 -9.12
CA GLU A 16 1.09 -1.81 -9.73
C GLU A 16 1.27 -0.81 -10.87
N ASP A 17 0.28 -0.67 -11.74
CA ASP A 17 0.34 0.28 -12.86
C ASP A 17 0.44 1.72 -12.36
N GLU A 18 -0.37 2.04 -11.35
CA GLU A 18 -0.35 3.37 -10.72
C GLU A 18 0.95 3.61 -9.96
N LEU A 19 1.46 2.61 -9.24
CA LEU A 19 2.74 2.71 -8.54
C LEU A 19 3.88 2.97 -9.52
N THR A 20 3.95 2.21 -10.60
CA THR A 20 4.99 2.38 -11.61
C THR A 20 4.93 3.77 -12.25
N ALA A 21 3.72 4.22 -12.64
CA ALA A 21 3.52 5.55 -13.19
C ALA A 21 3.91 6.66 -12.19
N ALA A 22 3.58 6.48 -10.91
CA ALA A 22 3.94 7.44 -9.87
C ALA A 22 5.45 7.51 -9.64
N LEU A 23 6.15 6.38 -9.60
CA LEU A 23 7.61 6.37 -9.43
C LEU A 23 8.32 7.14 -10.55
N HIS A 24 7.92 6.96 -11.81
CA HIS A 24 8.46 7.74 -12.93
C HIS A 24 8.14 9.23 -12.81
N ARG A 25 6.91 9.57 -12.45
CA ARG A 25 6.46 10.96 -12.29
C ARG A 25 7.22 11.68 -11.18
N LEU A 26 7.41 11.02 -10.04
CA LEU A 26 8.05 11.60 -8.86
C LEU A 26 9.58 11.66 -8.97
N ASN A 27 10.18 10.82 -9.83
CA ASN A 27 11.63 10.67 -9.95
C ASN A 27 12.11 10.83 -11.42
N PRO A 28 11.82 11.94 -12.09
CA PRO A 28 12.05 12.08 -13.54
C PRO A 28 13.53 12.05 -13.95
N SER A 29 14.45 12.23 -13.00
CA SER A 29 15.90 12.18 -13.23
C SER A 29 16.51 10.79 -13.00
N MET A 30 15.75 9.84 -12.45
CA MET A 30 16.24 8.49 -12.17
C MET A 30 16.16 7.63 -13.44
N PRO A 31 17.21 6.83 -13.71
CA PRO A 31 17.17 5.87 -14.83
C PRO A 31 16.23 4.69 -14.51
N GLU A 32 15.83 3.97 -15.55
CA GLU A 32 14.91 2.83 -15.44
C GLU A 32 15.40 1.74 -14.47
N ASP A 33 16.70 1.48 -14.46
CA ASP A 33 17.33 0.50 -13.53
C ASP A 33 17.08 0.90 -12.06
N ALA A 34 17.10 2.20 -11.73
CA ALA A 34 16.83 2.70 -10.39
C ALA A 34 15.35 2.51 -10.00
N ILE A 35 14.42 2.75 -10.93
CA ILE A 35 12.99 2.53 -10.69
C ILE A 35 12.71 1.03 -10.52
N THR A 36 13.33 0.19 -11.35
CA THR A 36 13.22 -1.27 -11.25
C THR A 36 13.75 -1.80 -9.91
N ASP A 37 14.91 -1.31 -9.42
CA ASP A 37 15.46 -1.68 -8.11
C ASP A 37 14.53 -1.24 -6.97
N ALA A 38 13.95 -0.05 -7.06
CA ALA A 38 12.97 0.42 -6.07
C ALA A 38 11.72 -0.46 -6.04
N LEU A 39 11.15 -0.82 -7.19
CA LEU A 39 10.01 -1.73 -7.30
C LEU A 39 10.34 -3.12 -6.75
N PHE A 40 11.54 -3.62 -7.04
CA PHE A 40 12.00 -4.90 -6.49
C PHE A 40 12.05 -4.86 -4.96
N LYS A 41 12.64 -3.82 -4.36
CA LYS A 41 12.74 -3.65 -2.91
C LYS A 41 11.39 -3.47 -2.24
N LEU A 42 10.45 -2.78 -2.90
CA LEU A 42 9.07 -2.63 -2.42
C LEU A 42 8.30 -3.95 -2.41
N LYS A 43 8.64 -4.91 -3.27
CA LYS A 43 7.98 -6.21 -3.34
C LYS A 43 8.69 -7.30 -2.54
N ASN A 44 9.97 -7.11 -2.18
CA ASN A 44 10.84 -8.12 -1.58
C ASN A 44 11.51 -7.60 -0.31
N PHE A 45 10.82 -7.72 0.82
CA PHE A 45 11.37 -7.38 2.12
C PHE A 45 12.16 -8.55 2.69
N GLU A 46 13.41 -8.30 3.12
CA GLU A 46 14.29 -9.33 3.69
C GLU A 46 13.85 -9.79 5.10
N ASN A 47 13.11 -8.95 5.83
CA ASN A 47 12.64 -9.23 7.17
C ASN A 47 11.59 -10.35 7.19
N ALA A 48 11.60 -11.19 8.22
CA ALA A 48 10.63 -12.27 8.36
C ALA A 48 9.27 -11.77 8.90
N GLU A 49 9.31 -10.89 9.91
CA GLU A 49 8.13 -10.46 10.65
C GLU A 49 7.40 -9.29 9.97
N LEU A 50 6.05 -9.34 9.97
CA LEU A 50 5.20 -8.30 9.38
C LEU A 50 5.52 -6.90 9.93
N VAL A 51 5.70 -6.78 11.24
CA VAL A 51 6.01 -5.50 11.91
C VAL A 51 7.33 -4.92 11.42
N GLN A 52 8.34 -5.76 11.20
CA GLN A 52 9.64 -5.33 10.69
C GLN A 52 9.54 -4.89 9.22
N LYS A 53 8.80 -5.62 8.38
CA LYS A 53 8.54 -5.23 6.99
C LYS A 53 7.81 -3.89 6.92
N ASN A 54 6.79 -3.71 7.74
CA ASN A 54 6.05 -2.45 7.83
C ASN A 54 6.97 -1.30 8.30
N ALA A 55 7.86 -1.53 9.28
CA ALA A 55 8.82 -0.52 9.73
C ALA A 55 9.77 -0.08 8.59
N VAL A 56 10.26 -1.04 7.78
CA VAL A 56 11.07 -0.72 6.59
C VAL A 56 10.25 0.06 5.56
N PHE A 57 9.01 -0.34 5.32
CA PHE A 57 8.11 0.42 4.44
C PHE A 57 7.86 1.84 4.95
N MET A 58 7.66 2.03 6.25
CA MET A 58 7.47 3.36 6.86
C MET A 58 8.71 4.24 6.71
N ASP A 59 9.90 3.65 6.70
CA ASP A 59 11.14 4.37 6.38
C ASP A 59 11.17 4.75 4.89
N TYR A 60 10.84 3.82 3.99
CA TYR A 60 10.80 4.08 2.55
C TYR A 60 9.81 5.19 2.17
N ILE A 61 8.63 5.22 2.78
CA ILE A 61 7.62 6.25 2.46
C ILE A 61 8.06 7.63 2.95
N GLN A 62 8.82 7.70 4.04
CA GLN A 62 9.31 8.96 4.62
C GLN A 62 10.58 9.49 3.95
N HIS A 63 11.52 8.60 3.64
CA HIS A 63 12.86 9.00 3.23
C HIS A 63 13.21 8.64 1.78
N GLY A 64 12.40 7.78 1.15
CA GLY A 64 12.68 7.20 -0.17
C GLY A 64 13.39 5.85 -0.07
N VAL A 65 13.39 5.13 -1.18
CA VAL A 65 14.07 3.84 -1.32
C VAL A 65 15.48 4.07 -1.82
N GLU A 66 16.49 3.66 -1.04
CA GLU A 66 17.87 3.67 -1.52
C GLU A 66 18.04 2.63 -2.63
N VAL A 67 18.54 3.06 -3.78
CA VAL A 67 18.70 2.26 -4.98
C VAL A 67 20.12 2.31 -5.51
N ARG A 68 20.52 1.25 -6.24
CA ARG A 68 21.78 1.19 -6.99
C ARG A 68 21.47 1.08 -8.47
N TYR A 69 22.22 1.82 -9.27
CA TYR A 69 22.05 1.84 -10.71
C TYR A 69 23.37 2.16 -11.42
N PHE A 70 23.45 1.93 -12.73
CA PHE A 70 24.65 2.16 -13.50
C PHE A 70 24.48 3.34 -14.48
N VAL A 71 25.48 4.21 -14.51
CA VAL A 71 25.57 5.28 -15.51
C VAL A 71 26.91 5.15 -16.20
N LYS A 72 26.89 4.87 -17.52
CA LYS A 72 28.11 4.69 -18.35
C LYS A 72 29.08 3.65 -17.79
N GLY A 73 28.56 2.59 -17.16
CA GLY A 73 29.35 1.52 -16.56
C GLY A 73 29.85 1.78 -15.14
N GLU A 74 29.57 2.94 -14.55
CA GLU A 74 29.88 3.27 -13.17
C GLU A 74 28.65 3.02 -12.28
N GLU A 75 28.86 2.30 -11.16
CA GLU A 75 27.81 2.13 -10.16
C GLU A 75 27.57 3.43 -9.40
N ARG A 76 26.30 3.75 -9.19
CA ARG A 76 25.83 4.91 -8.43
C ARG A 76 24.73 4.51 -7.47
N SER A 77 24.58 5.27 -6.40
CA SER A 77 23.44 5.17 -5.49
C SER A 77 22.59 6.44 -5.56
N GLY A 78 21.31 6.30 -5.20
CA GLY A 78 20.37 7.40 -5.13
C GLY A 78 19.14 7.02 -4.31
N LEU A 79 18.21 7.97 -4.21
CA LEU A 79 16.92 7.77 -3.53
C LEU A 79 15.79 7.87 -4.54
N VAL A 80 14.93 6.88 -4.58
CA VAL A 80 13.66 6.91 -5.30
C VAL A 80 12.55 7.26 -4.31
N TYR A 81 11.93 8.42 -4.49
CA TYR A 81 10.87 8.90 -3.62
C TYR A 81 9.53 8.28 -3.99
N LEU A 82 8.80 7.85 -2.97
CA LEU A 82 7.47 7.25 -3.11
C LEU A 82 6.35 8.30 -2.97
N VAL A 83 6.64 9.44 -2.34
CA VAL A 83 5.68 10.51 -2.06
C VAL A 83 6.36 11.87 -2.25
N ASP A 84 5.68 12.80 -2.89
CA ASP A 84 6.07 14.20 -2.93
C ASP A 84 5.37 14.98 -1.79
N TYR A 85 6.09 15.19 -0.69
CA TYR A 85 5.58 15.95 0.45
C TYR A 85 5.61 17.46 0.25
N ARG A 86 6.40 17.93 -0.73
CA ARG A 86 6.53 19.38 -1.02
C ARG A 86 5.43 19.88 -1.92
N ASN A 87 5.03 19.04 -2.88
CA ASN A 87 3.93 19.33 -3.78
C ASN A 87 2.94 18.15 -3.78
N PRO A 88 1.94 18.16 -2.87
CA PRO A 88 0.98 17.07 -2.74
C PRO A 88 0.20 16.76 -4.03
N ASP A 89 0.02 17.75 -4.91
CA ASP A 89 -0.70 17.58 -6.19
C ASP A 89 0.05 16.67 -7.19
N ASN A 90 1.36 16.45 -6.94
CA ASN A 90 2.14 15.48 -7.71
C ASN A 90 1.81 14.02 -7.36
N ASN A 91 1.12 13.79 -6.25
CA ASN A 91 0.73 12.44 -5.86
C ASN A 91 -0.62 12.06 -6.44
N SER A 92 -0.82 10.76 -6.59
CA SER A 92 -2.10 10.17 -6.95
C SER A 92 -2.79 9.64 -5.69
N PHE A 93 -4.06 10.00 -5.52
CA PHE A 93 -4.90 9.54 -4.43
C PHE A 93 -6.10 8.79 -5.00
N ILE A 94 -6.18 7.48 -4.75
CA ILE A 94 -7.25 6.64 -5.25
C ILE A 94 -7.99 6.00 -4.09
N VAL A 95 -9.31 6.16 -4.07
CA VAL A 95 -10.20 5.42 -3.18
C VAL A 95 -10.77 4.24 -3.96
N ALA A 96 -10.52 3.03 -3.47
CA ALA A 96 -11.07 1.82 -4.03
C ALA A 96 -11.98 1.13 -3.01
N ASN A 97 -13.20 0.78 -3.42
CA ASN A 97 -14.10 -0.03 -2.63
C ASN A 97 -14.10 -1.47 -3.13
N GLN A 98 -14.31 -2.41 -2.22
CA GLN A 98 -14.39 -3.84 -2.51
C GLN A 98 -13.15 -4.39 -3.24
N TRP A 99 -11.97 -4.02 -2.77
CA TRP A 99 -10.69 -4.44 -3.34
C TRP A 99 -10.39 -5.89 -2.99
N THR A 100 -10.52 -6.79 -3.95
CA THR A 100 -10.20 -8.21 -3.76
C THR A 100 -8.69 -8.41 -3.67
N PHE A 101 -8.26 -9.14 -2.66
CA PHE A 101 -6.88 -9.59 -2.51
C PHE A 101 -6.83 -11.06 -2.09
N ILE A 102 -5.96 -11.84 -2.71
CA ILE A 102 -5.83 -13.28 -2.51
C ILE A 102 -4.40 -13.58 -2.05
N GLU A 103 -4.28 -14.11 -0.83
CA GLU A 103 -3.03 -14.61 -0.27
C GLU A 103 -3.28 -15.98 0.39
N ASN A 104 -3.35 -16.08 1.70
CA ASN A 104 -3.75 -17.32 2.38
C ASN A 104 -5.26 -17.58 2.25
N SER A 105 -6.02 -16.55 1.99
CA SER A 105 -7.45 -16.63 1.64
C SER A 105 -7.85 -15.46 0.73
N ASN A 106 -9.04 -15.55 0.15
CA ASN A 106 -9.62 -14.47 -0.64
C ASN A 106 -10.34 -13.49 0.31
N LYS A 107 -9.85 -12.26 0.40
CA LYS A 107 -10.43 -11.18 1.20
C LYS A 107 -10.76 -9.97 0.34
N ARG A 108 -11.71 -9.19 0.84
CA ARG A 108 -12.22 -8.02 0.14
C ARG A 108 -12.55 -6.92 1.14
N PRO A 109 -11.53 -6.16 1.60
CA PRO A 109 -11.75 -4.98 2.43
C PRO A 109 -12.76 -4.00 1.81
N ASP A 110 -13.55 -3.35 2.65
CA ASP A 110 -14.62 -2.47 2.19
C ASP A 110 -14.07 -1.28 1.41
N VAL A 111 -13.08 -0.59 1.98
CA VAL A 111 -12.45 0.56 1.34
C VAL A 111 -10.94 0.54 1.58
N LEU A 112 -10.16 0.79 0.52
CA LEU A 112 -8.74 1.08 0.56
C LEU A 112 -8.47 2.48 0.00
N LEU A 113 -7.57 3.20 0.64
CA LEU A 113 -7.00 4.42 0.09
C LEU A 113 -5.59 4.12 -0.40
N PHE A 114 -5.37 4.37 -1.68
CA PHE A 114 -4.06 4.26 -2.30
C PHE A 114 -3.42 5.64 -2.42
N LEU A 115 -2.16 5.71 -2.03
CA LEU A 115 -1.27 6.83 -2.30
C LEU A 115 -0.20 6.34 -3.29
N ASN A 116 -0.21 6.87 -4.50
CA ASN A 116 0.73 6.45 -5.55
C ASN A 116 0.76 4.93 -5.78
N GLY A 117 -0.40 4.27 -5.73
CA GLY A 117 -0.52 2.82 -5.89
C GLY A 117 -0.21 1.97 -4.64
N LEU A 118 0.14 2.61 -3.51
CA LEU A 118 0.42 1.97 -2.21
C LEU A 118 -0.84 1.98 -1.33
N PRO A 119 -1.33 0.83 -0.80
CA PRO A 119 -2.57 0.75 0.00
C PRO A 119 -2.33 1.21 1.44
N VAL A 120 -2.26 2.53 1.65
CA VAL A 120 -1.82 3.13 2.92
C VAL A 120 -2.91 3.17 4.00
N VAL A 121 -4.19 3.17 3.62
CA VAL A 121 -5.31 3.17 4.58
C VAL A 121 -6.30 2.08 4.24
N LEU A 122 -6.66 1.29 5.24
CA LEU A 122 -7.74 0.30 5.17
C LEU A 122 -8.90 0.78 6.04
N VAL A 123 -10.11 0.80 5.47
CA VAL A 123 -11.34 1.14 6.19
C VAL A 123 -12.27 -0.07 6.18
N GLU A 124 -12.70 -0.48 7.35
CA GLU A 124 -13.72 -1.52 7.55
C GLU A 124 -15.00 -0.87 8.07
N LEU A 125 -16.10 -1.12 7.38
CA LEU A 125 -17.41 -0.54 7.66
C LEU A 125 -18.32 -1.59 8.32
N LYS A 126 -19.06 -1.18 9.33
CA LYS A 126 -20.09 -2.01 9.98
C LYS A 126 -21.45 -1.35 9.86
N SER A 127 -22.47 -2.18 9.68
CA SER A 127 -23.85 -1.67 9.61
C SER A 127 -24.37 -1.30 10.98
N PRO A 128 -24.90 -0.08 11.20
CA PRO A 128 -25.47 0.33 12.48
C PRO A 128 -26.79 -0.38 12.81
N SER A 129 -27.36 -1.14 11.87
CA SER A 129 -28.66 -1.80 12.04
C SER A 129 -28.63 -3.10 12.86
N ARG A 130 -27.44 -3.57 13.29
CA ARG A 130 -27.32 -4.69 14.22
C ARG A 130 -27.05 -4.15 15.61
N GLU A 131 -27.96 -4.35 16.54
CA GLU A 131 -27.89 -3.87 17.94
C GLU A 131 -26.65 -4.35 18.72
N GLU A 132 -25.85 -5.28 18.18
CA GLU A 132 -24.69 -5.90 18.82
C GLU A 132 -23.37 -5.70 18.05
N THR A 133 -23.34 -4.98 16.92
CA THR A 133 -22.10 -4.70 16.19
C THR A 133 -21.42 -3.47 16.75
N ASP A 134 -20.45 -3.71 17.61
CA ASP A 134 -19.59 -2.64 18.11
C ASP A 134 -18.24 -2.58 17.34
N ALA A 135 -17.43 -1.59 17.64
CA ALA A 135 -16.09 -1.41 17.09
C ALA A 135 -15.17 -2.65 17.32
N SER A 136 -15.53 -3.57 18.25
CA SER A 136 -14.78 -4.78 18.52
C SER A 136 -14.87 -5.80 17.38
N GLU A 137 -16.02 -5.90 16.72
CA GLU A 137 -16.14 -6.79 15.53
C GLU A 137 -15.31 -6.31 14.35
N ALA A 138 -15.30 -4.99 14.09
CA ALA A 138 -14.44 -4.42 13.05
C ALA A 138 -12.95 -4.63 13.37
N TYR A 139 -12.58 -4.51 14.65
CA TYR A 139 -11.22 -4.81 15.10
C TYR A 139 -10.87 -6.28 14.89
N LEU A 140 -11.75 -7.22 15.23
CA LEU A 140 -11.54 -8.65 15.00
C LEU A 140 -11.43 -8.95 13.49
N GLN A 141 -12.21 -8.28 12.66
CA GLN A 141 -12.11 -8.41 11.20
C GLN A 141 -10.73 -7.98 10.69
N ILE A 142 -10.22 -6.82 11.12
CA ILE A 142 -8.89 -6.35 10.74
C ILE A 142 -7.80 -7.31 11.26
N ARG A 143 -7.95 -7.83 12.48
CA ARG A 143 -7.03 -8.85 13.02
C ARG A 143 -7.01 -10.13 12.17
N ASN A 144 -8.17 -10.57 11.68
CA ASN A 144 -8.27 -11.70 10.75
C ASN A 144 -7.59 -11.40 9.42
N TYR A 145 -7.75 -10.19 8.88
CA TYR A 145 -7.04 -9.78 7.67
C TYR A 145 -5.52 -9.82 7.86
N MET A 146 -4.99 -9.37 8.99
CA MET A 146 -3.55 -9.44 9.29
C MET A 146 -3.01 -10.87 9.28
N GLN A 147 -3.83 -11.87 9.58
CA GLN A 147 -3.44 -13.29 9.53
C GLN A 147 -3.60 -13.91 8.15
N GLU A 148 -4.64 -13.52 7.43
CA GLU A 148 -5.03 -14.18 6.18
C GLU A 148 -4.50 -13.48 4.93
N ILE A 149 -4.25 -12.17 5.01
CA ILE A 149 -3.67 -11.35 3.94
C ILE A 149 -2.58 -10.41 4.47
N PRO A 150 -1.55 -10.96 5.16
CA PRO A 150 -0.54 -10.15 5.85
C PRO A 150 0.23 -9.20 4.92
N SER A 151 0.43 -9.57 3.65
CA SER A 151 1.20 -8.73 2.72
C SER A 151 0.57 -7.36 2.49
N MET A 152 -0.75 -7.22 2.60
CA MET A 152 -1.42 -5.92 2.51
C MET A 152 -0.99 -4.99 3.65
N PHE A 153 -0.76 -5.54 4.85
CA PHE A 153 -0.39 -4.76 6.04
C PHE A 153 1.08 -4.35 6.09
N ILE A 154 1.90 -4.84 5.16
CA ILE A 154 3.26 -4.30 4.97
C ILE A 154 3.18 -2.81 4.60
N TYR A 155 2.22 -2.43 3.76
CA TYR A 155 2.08 -1.08 3.20
C TYR A 155 1.06 -0.22 3.95
N ASN A 156 0.37 -0.78 4.94
CA ASN A 156 -0.68 -0.08 5.65
C ASN A 156 -0.11 0.85 6.73
N CYS A 157 -0.54 2.10 6.70
CA CYS A 157 -0.19 3.11 7.70
C CYS A 157 -1.29 3.27 8.75
N ILE A 158 -2.57 3.14 8.34
CA ILE A 158 -3.72 3.40 9.19
C ILE A 158 -4.84 2.41 8.88
N CYS A 159 -5.42 1.82 9.94
CA CYS A 159 -6.69 1.11 9.87
C CYS A 159 -7.80 1.97 10.50
N VAL A 160 -8.90 2.10 9.80
CA VAL A 160 -10.08 2.82 10.28
C VAL A 160 -11.25 1.84 10.44
N MET A 161 -11.93 1.92 11.56
CA MET A 161 -13.16 1.19 11.84
C MET A 161 -14.30 2.19 11.98
N SER A 162 -15.40 1.98 11.28
CA SER A 162 -16.55 2.88 11.35
C SER A 162 -17.88 2.11 11.27
N ASP A 163 -18.84 2.55 12.05
CA ASP A 163 -20.23 2.08 12.04
C ASP A 163 -21.21 3.14 11.53
N HIS A 164 -20.74 4.15 10.82
CA HIS A 164 -21.44 5.37 10.36
C HIS A 164 -21.77 6.37 11.48
N LEU A 165 -21.75 5.99 12.73
CA LEU A 165 -22.02 6.85 13.89
C LEU A 165 -20.73 7.23 14.61
N THR A 166 -19.82 6.28 14.73
CA THR A 166 -18.50 6.45 15.36
C THR A 166 -17.39 5.95 14.44
N SER A 167 -16.23 6.60 14.49
CA SER A 167 -15.03 6.17 13.78
C SER A 167 -13.84 6.17 14.74
N LYS A 168 -13.01 5.14 14.67
CA LYS A 168 -11.82 4.94 15.50
C LYS A 168 -10.61 4.54 14.64
#